data_61a41f20115a7f2e5f60442921d86543
#
_entry.id   61a41f20115a7f2e5f60442921d86543
#
_cell.length_a   1.000
_cell.length_b   1.000
_cell.length_c   1.000
_cell.angle_alpha   90.00
_cell.angle_beta   90.00
_cell.angle_gamma   90.00
#
_symmetry.space_group_name_H-M   'P 1'
#
loop_
_entity.id
_entity.type
_entity.pdbx_description
1 polymer ?
#
loop_
_entity_poly.entity_id
_entity_poly.type
_entity_poly.pdbx_seq_one_letter_code
_entity_poly.pdbx_strand_id
1 'polypeptide(L)'
;MKTYFALFSFLIGFFAASLLLQNTSAQDTESVERLIVDDGWQAVQENCTECHSTLLITQNSGSKAVWESRIRWMQETQGLQQLEDSLEESILNYLAQNYGQKESSRRASLSITLMPDNPYEPID
;
A
#
# COMPACT_ATOMS: atom_id res chain seq x y z
N MET A 1 53.02 -30.97 10.44
CA MET A 1 52.28 -29.88 11.13
C MET A 1 52.19 -28.56 10.32
N LYS A 2 53.07 -28.28 9.33
CA LYS A 2 53.06 -27.03 8.55
C LYS A 2 52.02 -26.97 7.42
N THR A 3 51.55 -28.11 6.92
CA THR A 3 50.60 -28.19 5.79
C THR A 3 49.13 -27.98 6.20
N TYR A 4 48.76 -28.27 7.42
CA TYR A 4 47.39 -28.05 7.91
C TYR A 4 47.08 -26.57 8.22
N PHE A 5 48.12 -25.79 8.51
CA PHE A 5 47.95 -24.34 8.80
C PHE A 5 47.59 -23.52 7.55
N ALA A 6 48.13 -23.89 6.39
CA ALA A 6 47.85 -23.23 5.13
C ALA A 6 46.42 -23.49 4.62
N LEU A 7 45.93 -24.73 4.81
CA LEU A 7 44.53 -25.07 4.41
C LEU A 7 43.48 -24.41 5.30
N PHE A 8 43.81 -24.24 6.59
CA PHE A 8 42.87 -23.59 7.53
C PHE A 8 42.74 -22.08 7.26
N SER A 9 43.82 -21.41 6.88
CA SER A 9 43.81 -20.00 6.49
C SER A 9 43.00 -19.74 5.20
N PHE A 10 43.05 -20.72 4.26
CA PHE A 10 42.31 -20.56 2.99
C PHE A 10 40.77 -20.74 3.19
N LEU A 11 40.37 -21.62 4.11
CA LEU A 11 38.93 -21.81 4.44
C LEU A 11 38.32 -20.64 5.18
N ILE A 12 39.08 -19.97 6.06
CA ILE A 12 38.60 -18.79 6.79
C ILE A 12 38.44 -17.59 5.84
N GLY A 13 39.35 -17.44 4.88
CA GLY A 13 39.28 -16.37 3.86
C GLY A 13 38.06 -16.51 2.93
N PHE A 14 37.68 -17.74 2.58
CA PHE A 14 36.54 -18.00 1.71
C PHE A 14 35.20 -17.78 2.43
N PHE A 15 35.13 -18.04 3.73
CA PHE A 15 33.91 -17.84 4.52
C PHE A 15 33.64 -16.36 4.83
N ALA A 16 34.70 -15.56 4.98
CA ALA A 16 34.57 -14.11 5.22
C ALA A 16 34.09 -13.33 3.96
N ALA A 17 34.44 -13.81 2.77
CA ALA A 17 33.99 -13.19 1.50
C ALA A 17 32.51 -13.44 1.19
N SER A 18 31.92 -14.51 1.72
CA SER A 18 30.48 -14.81 1.51
C SER A 18 29.54 -13.99 2.36
N LEU A 19 30.00 -13.33 3.43
CA LEU A 19 29.17 -12.50 4.30
C LEU A 19 28.94 -11.08 3.78
N LEU A 20 29.67 -10.62 2.76
CA LEU A 20 29.56 -9.25 2.25
C LEU A 20 28.56 -9.09 1.11
N LEU A 21 27.88 -10.15 0.67
CA LEU A 21 26.95 -10.13 -0.47
C LEU A 21 25.48 -10.13 -0.09
N GLN A 22 25.11 -9.95 1.18
CA GLN A 22 23.72 -10.04 1.62
C GLN A 22 23.07 -8.72 2.05
N ASN A 23 23.62 -7.58 1.64
CA ASN A 23 23.02 -6.28 1.94
C ASN A 23 22.65 -5.50 0.67
N THR A 24 21.81 -6.07 -0.17
CA THR A 24 21.17 -5.27 -1.22
C THR A 24 19.74 -5.76 -1.43
N SER A 25 18.80 -4.86 -1.22
CA SER A 25 17.37 -4.96 -1.61
C SER A 25 16.36 -5.33 -0.51
N ALA A 26 16.33 -4.55 0.57
CA ALA A 26 15.17 -4.54 1.46
C ALA A 26 14.63 -3.11 1.75
N GLN A 27 15.14 -2.07 1.09
CA GLN A 27 14.80 -0.69 1.46
C GLN A 27 13.69 -0.05 0.61
N ASP A 28 13.41 -0.56 -0.59
CA ASP A 28 12.41 0.07 -1.47
C ASP A 28 10.98 -0.47 -1.29
N THR A 29 10.81 -1.62 -0.67
CA THR A 29 9.47 -2.21 -0.43
C THR A 29 8.84 -1.69 0.87
N GLU A 30 9.65 -1.27 1.83
CA GLU A 30 9.17 -0.82 3.15
C GLU A 30 8.50 0.56 3.11
N SER A 31 8.86 1.42 2.16
CA SER A 31 8.27 2.77 2.05
C SER A 31 6.85 2.77 1.49
N VAL A 32 6.49 1.77 0.69
CA VAL A 32 5.13 1.62 0.12
C VAL A 32 4.15 1.01 1.12
N GLU A 33 4.65 0.32 2.11
CA GLU A 33 3.84 -0.38 3.12
C GLU A 33 3.53 0.48 4.36
N ARG A 34 4.11 1.66 4.48
CA ARG A 34 3.90 2.53 5.64
C ARG A 34 2.79 3.54 5.41
N LEU A 35 1.96 3.72 6.43
CA LEU A 35 1.04 4.83 6.49
C LEU A 35 1.81 6.16 6.56
N ILE A 36 1.27 7.21 5.95
CA ILE A 36 1.79 8.56 6.10
C ILE A 36 1.67 8.97 7.56
N VAL A 37 2.77 9.41 8.17
CA VAL A 37 2.77 9.88 9.57
C VAL A 37 2.16 11.27 9.62
N ASP A 38 0.91 11.35 10.06
CA ASP A 38 0.11 12.55 10.18
C ASP A 38 -0.96 12.34 11.27
N ASP A 39 -1.72 13.37 11.63
CA ASP A 39 -2.77 13.26 12.64
C ASP A 39 -3.75 12.12 12.33
N GLY A 40 -3.94 11.20 13.28
CA GLY A 40 -4.84 10.06 13.14
C GLY A 40 -4.22 8.77 12.57
N TRP A 41 -2.94 8.77 12.15
CA TRP A 41 -2.31 7.59 11.58
C TRP A 41 -2.26 6.39 12.52
N GLN A 42 -2.04 6.63 13.83
CA GLN A 42 -2.05 5.55 14.84
C GLN A 42 -3.42 4.90 14.94
N ALA A 43 -4.49 5.72 14.93
CA ALA A 43 -5.86 5.21 14.96
C ALA A 43 -6.13 4.28 13.76
N VAL A 44 -5.67 4.66 12.58
CA VAL A 44 -5.78 3.80 11.38
C VAL A 44 -4.92 2.54 11.52
N GLN A 45 -3.70 2.67 12.00
CA GLN A 45 -2.82 1.52 12.18
C GLN A 45 -3.42 0.50 13.18
N GLU A 46 -3.88 0.96 14.32
CA GLU A 46 -4.40 0.08 15.37
C GLU A 46 -5.71 -0.60 15.00
N ASN A 47 -6.60 0.10 14.29
CA ASN A 47 -7.96 -0.40 14.03
C ASN A 47 -8.13 -1.03 12.64
N CYS A 48 -7.24 -0.76 11.70
CA CYS A 48 -7.43 -1.21 10.31
C CYS A 48 -6.39 -2.24 9.86
N THR A 49 -5.25 -2.38 10.54
CA THR A 49 -4.18 -3.27 10.09
C THR A 49 -4.14 -4.64 10.79
N GLU A 50 -5.09 -4.91 11.68
CA GLU A 50 -5.20 -6.23 12.31
C GLU A 50 -5.65 -7.33 11.33
N CYS A 51 -6.46 -6.98 10.33
CA CYS A 51 -7.04 -7.93 9.40
C CYS A 51 -6.37 -7.96 8.03
N HIS A 52 -5.72 -6.88 7.61
CA HIS A 52 -5.04 -6.78 6.31
C HIS A 52 -3.86 -5.82 6.37
N SER A 53 -2.99 -5.86 5.36
CA SER A 53 -1.82 -4.98 5.31
C SER A 53 -2.20 -3.52 5.02
N THR A 54 -1.33 -2.59 5.41
CA THR A 54 -1.45 -1.17 5.09
C THR A 54 -1.50 -0.90 3.60
N LEU A 55 -0.99 -1.82 2.78
CA LEU A 55 -1.01 -1.71 1.32
C LEU A 55 -2.43 -1.56 0.77
N LEU A 56 -3.40 -2.22 1.40
CA LEU A 56 -4.81 -2.11 1.01
C LEU A 56 -5.35 -0.68 1.23
N ILE A 57 -4.80 0.05 2.20
CA ILE A 57 -5.15 1.45 2.45
C ILE A 57 -4.40 2.35 1.47
N THR A 58 -3.08 2.22 1.38
CA THR A 58 -2.21 3.12 0.62
C THR A 58 -2.43 3.06 -0.89
N GLN A 59 -2.88 1.93 -1.41
CA GLN A 59 -3.24 1.77 -2.83
C GLN A 59 -4.64 2.28 -3.18
N ASN A 60 -5.48 2.49 -2.17
CA ASN A 60 -6.81 3.02 -2.36
C ASN A 60 -6.86 4.54 -2.22
N SER A 61 -7.93 5.14 -2.72
CA SER A 61 -8.21 6.57 -2.57
C SER A 61 -9.72 6.81 -2.60
N GLY A 62 -10.15 7.90 -1.98
CA GLY A 62 -11.56 8.24 -1.96
C GLY A 62 -11.85 9.50 -1.16
N SER A 63 -13.02 10.09 -1.38
CA SER A 63 -13.54 11.13 -0.50
C SER A 63 -13.85 10.56 0.89
N LYS A 64 -14.06 11.44 1.88
CA LYS A 64 -14.46 11.04 3.23
C LYS A 64 -15.69 10.11 3.19
N ALA A 65 -16.71 10.44 2.40
CA ALA A 65 -17.91 9.61 2.25
C ALA A 65 -17.62 8.23 1.63
N VAL A 66 -16.65 8.14 0.72
CA VAL A 66 -16.22 6.85 0.15
C VAL A 66 -15.52 6.00 1.21
N TRP A 67 -14.67 6.59 2.03
CA TRP A 67 -14.03 5.88 3.14
C TRP A 67 -15.02 5.44 4.19
N GLU A 68 -15.97 6.30 4.55
CA GLU A 68 -17.07 5.96 5.45
C GLU A 68 -17.89 4.76 4.92
N SER A 69 -18.29 4.79 3.66
CA SER A 69 -19.02 3.68 3.03
C SER A 69 -18.25 2.36 3.10
N ARG A 70 -16.93 2.39 2.94
CA ARG A 70 -16.07 1.19 3.08
C ARG A 70 -16.03 0.69 4.52
N ILE A 71 -15.95 1.60 5.49
CA ILE A 71 -16.00 1.23 6.92
C ILE A 71 -17.34 0.58 7.24
N ARG A 72 -18.45 1.15 6.82
CA ARG A 72 -19.79 0.54 7.01
C ARG A 72 -19.86 -0.86 6.40
N TRP A 73 -19.37 -1.01 5.17
CA TRP A 73 -19.35 -2.31 4.51
C TRP A 73 -18.49 -3.33 5.30
N MET A 74 -17.33 -2.93 5.82
CA MET A 74 -16.49 -3.80 6.64
C MET A 74 -17.16 -4.16 7.97
N GLN A 75 -17.91 -3.24 8.59
CA GLN A 75 -18.69 -3.50 9.80
C GLN A 75 -19.83 -4.50 9.54
N GLU A 76 -20.51 -4.37 8.42
CA GLU A 76 -21.65 -5.22 8.05
C GLU A 76 -21.25 -6.61 7.57
N THR A 77 -20.12 -6.74 6.88
CA THR A 77 -19.78 -7.96 6.14
C THR A 77 -18.47 -8.61 6.51
N GLN A 78 -17.53 -7.88 7.10
CA GLN A 78 -16.17 -8.37 7.39
C GLN A 78 -15.85 -8.44 8.89
N GLY A 79 -16.82 -8.10 9.75
CA GLY A 79 -16.66 -8.20 11.19
C GLY A 79 -15.87 -7.08 11.85
N LEU A 80 -15.64 -5.97 11.16
CA LEU A 80 -15.07 -4.77 11.80
C LEU A 80 -16.00 -4.32 12.91
N GLN A 81 -15.45 -4.11 14.11
CA GLN A 81 -16.22 -3.63 15.25
C GLN A 81 -16.72 -2.20 15.01
N GLN A 82 -17.83 -1.85 15.68
CA GLN A 82 -18.29 -0.46 15.69
C GLN A 82 -17.22 0.41 16.36
N LEU A 83 -16.83 1.46 15.68
CA LEU A 83 -15.89 2.45 16.18
C LEU A 83 -16.67 3.49 17.01
N GLU A 84 -16.02 4.05 18.00
CA GLU A 84 -16.54 5.19 18.74
C GLU A 84 -16.52 6.43 17.82
N ASP A 85 -17.50 7.31 17.92
CA ASP A 85 -17.74 8.40 16.97
C ASP A 85 -16.50 9.32 16.78
N SER A 86 -15.82 9.64 17.87
CA SER A 86 -14.62 10.50 17.81
C SER A 86 -13.42 9.79 17.17
N LEU A 87 -13.28 8.50 17.39
CA LEU A 87 -12.24 7.67 16.80
C LEU A 87 -12.50 7.51 15.29
N GLU A 88 -13.74 7.23 14.90
CA GLU A 88 -14.13 7.11 13.51
C GLU A 88 -13.92 8.42 12.76
N GLU A 89 -14.30 9.55 13.34
CA GLU A 89 -14.07 10.88 12.75
C GLU A 89 -12.58 11.16 12.52
N SER A 90 -11.71 10.80 13.49
CA SER A 90 -10.26 10.92 13.36
C SER A 90 -9.72 10.06 12.20
N ILE A 91 -10.15 8.80 12.11
CA ILE A 91 -9.79 7.87 11.04
C ILE A 91 -10.22 8.43 9.68
N LEU A 92 -11.47 8.87 9.57
CA LEU A 92 -12.02 9.40 8.32
C LEU A 92 -11.32 10.66 7.85
N ASN A 93 -10.97 11.56 8.77
CA ASN A 93 -10.23 12.78 8.45
C ASN A 93 -8.83 12.44 7.94
N TYR A 94 -8.11 11.55 8.63
CA TYR A 94 -6.81 11.09 8.21
C TYR A 94 -6.85 10.44 6.81
N LEU A 95 -7.79 9.53 6.58
CA LEU A 95 -7.93 8.84 5.28
C LEU A 95 -8.30 9.79 4.15
N ALA A 96 -9.19 10.74 4.39
CA ALA A 96 -9.60 11.72 3.39
C ALA A 96 -8.46 12.70 3.05
N GLN A 97 -7.64 13.06 4.02
CA GLN A 97 -6.52 13.97 3.84
C GLN A 97 -5.35 13.31 3.13
N ASN A 98 -4.94 12.12 3.56
CA ASN A 98 -3.72 11.47 3.10
C ASN A 98 -3.96 10.52 1.92
N TYR A 99 -5.15 9.96 1.79
CA TYR A 99 -5.59 9.04 0.73
C TYR A 99 -6.89 9.53 0.09
N GLY A 100 -6.95 10.84 -0.13
CA GLY A 100 -8.07 11.51 -0.76
C GLY A 100 -8.28 11.14 -2.22
N GLN A 101 -9.35 11.62 -2.81
CA GLN A 101 -9.67 11.38 -4.21
C GLN A 101 -8.60 12.02 -5.11
N LYS A 102 -8.01 11.24 -6.01
CA LYS A 102 -7.04 11.73 -6.98
C LYS A 102 -7.75 12.53 -8.08
N GLU A 103 -7.29 13.74 -8.34
CA GLU A 103 -7.91 14.64 -9.33
C GLU A 103 -7.88 14.10 -10.77
N SER A 104 -6.94 13.21 -11.10
CA SER A 104 -6.74 12.67 -12.44
C SER A 104 -6.69 11.15 -12.47
N SER A 105 -7.67 10.47 -11.86
CA SER A 105 -7.75 9.01 -11.89
C SER A 105 -8.34 8.45 -13.19
N ARG A 106 -8.95 9.26 -14.04
CA ARG A 106 -9.49 8.84 -15.33
C ARG A 106 -8.50 9.09 -16.44
N ARG A 107 -8.35 8.12 -17.32
CA ARG A 107 -7.72 8.33 -18.63
C ARG A 107 -8.42 9.50 -19.30
N ALA A 108 -7.67 10.43 -19.93
CA ALA A 108 -8.23 11.48 -20.74
C ALA A 108 -9.23 10.88 -21.75
N SER A 109 -10.35 11.58 -21.95
CA SER A 109 -11.36 11.15 -22.93
C SER A 109 -10.70 10.99 -24.29
N LEU A 110 -11.00 9.89 -24.98
CA LEU A 110 -10.57 9.73 -26.35
C LEU A 110 -11.22 10.84 -27.21
N SER A 111 -10.45 11.42 -28.13
CA SER A 111 -11.03 12.34 -29.11
C SER A 111 -12.12 11.62 -29.89
N ILE A 112 -13.22 12.31 -30.18
CA ILE A 112 -14.35 11.73 -30.94
C ILE A 112 -13.92 11.21 -32.30
N THR A 113 -12.88 11.82 -32.89
CA THR A 113 -12.30 11.39 -34.19
C THR A 113 -11.51 10.06 -34.11
N LEU A 114 -11.19 9.61 -32.90
CA LEU A 114 -10.48 8.35 -32.63
C LEU A 114 -11.42 7.26 -32.10
N MET A 115 -12.71 7.58 -31.93
CA MET A 115 -13.71 6.59 -31.55
C MET A 115 -14.13 5.80 -32.80
N PRO A 116 -14.34 4.48 -32.67
CA PRO A 116 -14.97 3.72 -33.75
C PRO A 116 -16.40 4.21 -33.96
N ASP A 117 -16.90 4.07 -35.19
CA ASP A 117 -18.29 4.38 -35.52
C ASP A 117 -19.25 3.56 -34.63
N ASN A 118 -20.32 4.20 -34.20
CA ASN A 118 -21.33 3.53 -33.39
C ASN A 118 -22.14 2.55 -34.28
N PRO A 119 -22.01 1.24 -34.05
CA PRO A 119 -22.71 0.26 -34.89
C PRO A 119 -24.25 0.27 -34.71
N TYR A 120 -24.75 1.04 -33.75
CA TYR A 120 -26.17 1.15 -33.44
C TYR A 120 -26.78 2.51 -33.89
N GLU A 121 -25.98 3.38 -34.52
CA GLU A 121 -26.56 4.59 -35.11
C GLU A 121 -27.39 4.24 -36.34
N PRO A 122 -28.60 4.82 -36.48
CA PRO A 122 -29.40 4.61 -37.72
C PRO A 122 -28.61 5.11 -38.91
N ILE A 123 -28.52 4.29 -39.96
CA ILE A 123 -27.97 4.70 -41.24
C ILE A 123 -29.09 5.48 -41.95
N ASP A 124 -28.93 6.81 -42.03
CA ASP A 124 -29.83 7.69 -42.77
C ASP A 124 -29.75 7.43 -44.28
#